data_38d77989e5e694d1985b346c36647dc2
#
_entry.id   38d77989e5e694d1985b346c36647dc2
#
_cell.length_a   1.000
_cell.length_b   1.000
_cell.length_c   1.000
_cell.angle_alpha   90.00
_cell.angle_beta   90.00
_cell.angle_gamma   90.00
#
_symmetry.space_group_name_H-M   'P 1'
#
loop_
_entity.id
_entity.type
_entity.pdbx_description
1 polymer ?
#
loop_
_entity_poly.entity_id
_entity_poly.type
_entity_poly.pdbx_seq_one_letter_code
_entity_poly.pdbx_strand_id
1 'polypeptide(L)'
;MILLKKAIAIKNDSLERFQTFFEKGRIMILHAPCGFGKTTLVNEVLCDRCEKILKISADRISDGIRDPDKWEVLVVDDLQTIHSEEEEQLLCALVRDNPNKRFVLLTRGAIPGWVMPFRLTGLMFELSAGDMFFDRETAKNFFDKSAVRLADGELDGIMRDSWGYPLALTLIAEHMKKGEPYGSSLLGEGTHEIYMY
;
A
#
# COMPACT_ATOMS: atom_id res chain seq x y z
N MET A 1 -21.14 15.07 9.26
CA MET A 1 -19.69 15.24 9.40
C MET A 1 -19.08 14.61 8.16
N ILE A 2 -18.84 15.43 7.12
CA ILE A 2 -18.29 14.97 5.84
C ILE A 2 -16.79 14.74 6.11
N LEU A 3 -16.43 13.46 6.27
CA LEU A 3 -15.02 13.06 6.21
C LEU A 3 -14.51 13.48 4.82
N LEU A 4 -13.64 14.49 4.82
CA LEU A 4 -12.84 14.83 3.66
C LEU A 4 -12.16 13.54 3.18
N LYS A 5 -12.66 12.96 2.09
CA LYS A 5 -11.96 11.92 1.33
C LYS A 5 -10.59 12.54 1.01
N LYS A 6 -9.54 12.11 1.71
CA LYS A 6 -8.17 12.42 1.32
C LYS A 6 -7.98 11.71 0.00
N ALA A 7 -8.20 12.43 -1.09
CA ALA A 7 -8.05 11.91 -2.43
C ALA A 7 -6.56 11.65 -2.66
N ILE A 8 -6.16 10.40 -2.45
CA ILE A 8 -4.80 9.94 -2.66
C ILE A 8 -4.60 9.78 -4.17
N ALA A 9 -3.47 10.24 -4.65
CA ALA A 9 -3.05 9.95 -6.01
C ALA A 9 -2.57 8.49 -6.06
N ILE A 10 -3.17 7.69 -6.93
CA ILE A 10 -2.80 6.28 -7.15
C ILE A 10 -2.47 6.13 -8.63
N LYS A 11 -1.42 5.38 -8.94
CA LYS A 11 -1.11 5.03 -10.32
C LYS A 11 -2.22 4.21 -10.95
N ASN A 12 -2.54 4.48 -12.21
CA ASN A 12 -3.55 3.74 -12.96
C ASN A 12 -3.23 2.24 -13.02
N ASP A 13 -1.99 1.86 -13.26
CA ASP A 13 -1.54 0.46 -13.31
C ASP A 13 -1.82 -0.28 -12.00
N SER A 14 -1.62 0.38 -10.85
CA SER A 14 -1.92 -0.21 -9.54
C SER A 14 -3.43 -0.43 -9.36
N LEU A 15 -4.26 0.51 -9.83
CA LEU A 15 -5.71 0.36 -9.81
C LEU A 15 -6.18 -0.78 -10.71
N GLU A 16 -5.64 -0.89 -11.92
CA GLU A 16 -5.97 -1.97 -12.86
C GLU A 16 -5.60 -3.35 -12.30
N ARG A 17 -4.44 -3.46 -11.64
CA ARG A 17 -4.05 -4.71 -10.95
C ARG A 17 -5.01 -5.06 -9.82
N PHE A 18 -5.48 -4.09 -9.04
CA PHE A 18 -6.49 -4.34 -8.02
C PHE A 18 -7.84 -4.74 -8.64
N GLN A 19 -8.27 -4.11 -9.72
CA GLN A 19 -9.50 -4.50 -10.44
C GLN A 19 -9.40 -5.94 -10.91
N THR A 20 -8.31 -6.31 -11.58
CA THR A 20 -8.07 -7.67 -12.06
C THR A 20 -8.02 -8.69 -10.91
N PHE A 21 -7.41 -8.31 -9.78
CA PHE A 21 -7.42 -9.15 -8.57
C PHE A 21 -8.85 -9.41 -8.08
N PHE A 22 -9.70 -8.39 -8.04
CA PHE A 22 -11.09 -8.57 -7.61
C PHE A 22 -11.94 -9.39 -8.58
N GLU A 23 -11.57 -9.47 -9.85
CA GLU A 23 -12.26 -10.30 -10.84
C GLU A 23 -11.88 -11.78 -10.71
N LYS A 24 -10.60 -12.09 -10.64
CA LYS A 24 -10.08 -13.47 -10.78
C LYS A 24 -9.02 -13.90 -9.77
N GLY A 25 -8.54 -12.97 -8.94
CA GLY A 25 -7.49 -13.24 -7.95
C GLY A 25 -8.01 -13.74 -6.63
N ARG A 26 -7.12 -14.36 -5.87
CA ARG A 26 -7.35 -14.77 -4.48
C ARG A 26 -6.45 -14.05 -3.50
N ILE A 27 -5.21 -13.78 -3.90
CA ILE A 27 -4.22 -13.11 -3.06
C ILE A 27 -3.73 -11.87 -3.80
N MET A 28 -3.82 -10.71 -3.16
CA MET A 28 -3.08 -9.50 -3.51
C MET A 28 -2.01 -9.29 -2.46
N ILE A 29 -0.75 -9.22 -2.85
CA ILE A 29 0.34 -8.93 -1.93
C ILE A 29 1.00 -7.59 -2.27
N LEU A 30 1.15 -6.74 -1.25
CA LEU A 30 1.87 -5.47 -1.34
C LEU A 30 3.15 -5.58 -0.53
N HIS A 31 4.30 -5.60 -1.19
CA HIS A 31 5.59 -5.67 -0.52
C HIS A 31 6.45 -4.44 -0.85
N ALA A 32 6.69 -3.63 0.14
CA ALA A 32 7.50 -2.42 0.03
C ALA A 32 7.94 -1.97 1.43
N PRO A 33 9.05 -1.25 1.56
CA PRO A 33 9.47 -0.65 2.82
C PRO A 33 8.41 0.26 3.46
N CYS A 34 8.72 0.79 4.64
CA CYS A 34 7.86 1.78 5.30
C CYS A 34 7.71 3.04 4.40
N GLY A 35 6.58 3.73 4.52
CA GLY A 35 6.37 5.01 3.82
C GLY A 35 5.94 4.92 2.35
N PHE A 36 5.86 3.72 1.77
CA PHE A 36 5.36 3.53 0.39
C PHE A 36 3.84 3.64 0.25
N GLY A 37 3.11 3.83 1.35
CA GLY A 37 1.67 4.05 1.30
C GLY A 37 0.84 2.78 1.09
N LYS A 38 1.36 1.57 1.37
CA LYS A 38 0.64 0.29 1.21
C LYS A 38 -0.75 0.30 1.85
N THR A 39 -0.82 0.57 3.14
CA THR A 39 -2.08 0.62 3.92
C THR A 39 -3.02 1.71 3.39
N THR A 40 -2.45 2.83 2.97
CA THR A 40 -3.19 3.97 2.40
C THR A 40 -3.83 3.60 1.06
N LEU A 41 -3.05 2.96 0.17
CA LEU A 41 -3.52 2.47 -1.12
C LEU A 41 -4.66 1.45 -0.95
N VAL A 42 -4.48 0.46 -0.07
CA VAL A 42 -5.51 -0.54 0.21
C VAL A 42 -6.76 0.08 0.78
N ASN A 43 -6.64 1.04 1.70
CA ASN A 43 -7.79 1.74 2.26
C ASN A 43 -8.58 2.51 1.19
N GLU A 44 -7.90 3.18 0.27
CA GLU A 44 -8.54 3.93 -0.80
C GLU A 44 -9.24 3.01 -1.80
N VAL A 45 -8.58 1.92 -2.21
CA VAL A 45 -9.18 0.95 -3.14
C VAL A 45 -10.40 0.24 -2.54
N LEU A 46 -10.39 0.02 -1.23
CA LEU A 46 -11.46 -0.71 -0.54
C LEU A 46 -12.60 0.19 -0.03
N CYS A 47 -12.43 1.52 0.00
CA CYS A 47 -13.40 2.42 0.62
C CYS A 47 -14.77 2.45 -0.07
N ASP A 48 -14.80 2.24 -1.37
CA ASP A 48 -16.03 2.28 -2.19
C ASP A 48 -16.58 0.87 -2.52
N ARG A 49 -16.02 -0.18 -1.91
CA ARG A 49 -16.44 -1.56 -2.17
C ARG A 49 -17.56 -1.98 -1.22
N CYS A 50 -18.47 -2.78 -1.76
CA CYS A 50 -19.63 -3.29 -1.01
C CYS A 50 -19.34 -4.57 -0.22
N GLU A 51 -18.17 -5.20 -0.44
CA GLU A 51 -17.77 -6.43 0.22
C GLU A 51 -17.54 -6.22 1.73
N LYS A 52 -17.82 -7.25 2.52
CA LYS A 52 -17.52 -7.26 3.95
C LYS A 52 -16.01 -7.40 4.15
N ILE A 53 -15.36 -6.32 4.58
CA ILE A 53 -13.92 -6.25 4.74
C ILE A 53 -13.55 -6.39 6.22
N LEU A 54 -12.68 -7.34 6.53
CA LEU A 54 -12.03 -7.47 7.82
C LEU A 54 -10.56 -7.06 7.67
N LYS A 55 -10.10 -6.16 8.55
CA LYS A 55 -8.70 -5.72 8.62
C LYS A 55 -8.11 -6.11 9.95
N ILE A 56 -6.97 -6.78 9.91
CA ILE A 56 -6.19 -7.18 11.09
C ILE A 56 -4.72 -6.85 10.88
N SER A 57 -3.99 -6.68 11.98
CA SER A 57 -2.54 -6.74 11.98
C SER A 57 -2.11 -8.20 12.17
N ALA A 58 -1.00 -8.60 11.54
CA ALA A 58 -0.56 -9.99 11.53
C ALA A 58 -0.19 -10.54 12.91
N ASP A 59 0.28 -9.69 13.84
CA ASP A 59 0.55 -10.03 15.23
C ASP A 59 -0.71 -10.47 16.03
N ARG A 60 -1.89 -10.23 15.48
CA ARG A 60 -3.18 -10.61 16.07
C ARG A 60 -3.84 -11.80 15.40
N ILE A 61 -3.13 -12.49 14.53
CA ILE A 61 -3.71 -13.60 13.78
C ILE A 61 -4.11 -14.77 14.70
N SER A 62 -3.37 -14.98 15.78
CA SER A 62 -3.61 -16.00 16.80
C SER A 62 -4.83 -15.69 17.68
N ASP A 63 -5.29 -14.44 17.78
CA ASP A 63 -6.53 -14.05 18.48
C ASP A 63 -7.78 -14.66 17.82
N GLY A 64 -7.60 -15.19 16.65
CA GLY A 64 -8.56 -15.96 15.88
C GLY A 64 -9.52 -15.11 15.05
N ILE A 65 -9.54 -15.39 13.77
CA ILE A 65 -10.60 -14.93 12.85
C ILE A 65 -11.78 -15.88 13.05
N ARG A 66 -12.59 -15.59 14.07
CA ARG A 66 -13.58 -16.52 14.64
C ARG A 66 -14.80 -16.76 13.78
N ASP A 67 -15.01 -16.00 12.73
CA ASP A 67 -16.27 -16.10 11.97
C ASP A 67 -16.02 -15.82 10.48
N PRO A 68 -15.71 -16.86 9.69
CA PRO A 68 -15.48 -16.71 8.26
C PRO A 68 -16.67 -16.10 7.51
N ASP A 69 -17.89 -16.27 7.99
CA ASP A 69 -19.09 -15.77 7.31
C ASP A 69 -19.26 -14.25 7.42
N LYS A 70 -18.51 -13.61 8.31
CA LYS A 70 -18.60 -12.16 8.53
C LYS A 70 -17.75 -11.32 7.58
N TRP A 71 -16.89 -11.92 6.77
CA TRP A 71 -16.04 -11.18 5.84
C TRP A 71 -15.91 -11.90 4.50
N GLU A 72 -15.61 -11.14 3.46
CA GLU A 72 -15.36 -11.59 2.08
C GLU A 72 -13.93 -11.28 1.66
N VAL A 73 -13.40 -10.18 2.18
CA VAL A 73 -12.01 -9.75 1.97
C VAL A 73 -11.32 -9.62 3.33
N LEU A 74 -10.21 -10.33 3.50
CA LEU A 74 -9.34 -10.19 4.66
C LEU A 74 -8.10 -9.40 4.28
N VAL A 75 -7.87 -8.30 4.98
CA VAL A 75 -6.62 -7.51 4.90
C VAL A 75 -5.77 -7.86 6.09
N VAL A 76 -4.56 -8.36 5.85
CA VAL A 76 -3.55 -8.64 6.88
C VAL A 76 -2.39 -7.68 6.69
N ASP A 77 -2.25 -6.74 7.61
CA ASP A 77 -1.17 -5.76 7.59
C ASP A 77 0.02 -6.23 8.44
N ASP A 78 1.20 -5.71 8.14
CA ASP A 78 2.45 -5.97 8.84
C ASP A 78 2.83 -7.47 8.93
N LEU A 79 2.71 -8.22 7.82
CA LEU A 79 3.04 -9.66 7.74
C LEU A 79 4.43 -10.00 8.27
N GLN A 80 5.38 -9.07 8.26
CA GLN A 80 6.72 -9.25 8.81
C GLN A 80 6.74 -9.39 10.34
N THR A 81 5.61 -9.19 11.03
CA THR A 81 5.49 -9.42 12.48
C THR A 81 5.15 -10.86 12.84
N ILE A 82 4.86 -11.70 11.86
CA ILE A 82 4.75 -13.15 12.05
C ILE A 82 6.16 -13.71 12.31
N HIS A 83 6.37 -14.27 13.48
CA HIS A 83 7.67 -14.78 13.90
C HIS A 83 7.68 -16.27 14.19
N SER A 84 6.51 -16.92 14.30
CA SER A 84 6.39 -18.34 14.55
C SER A 84 5.87 -19.10 13.35
N GLU A 85 6.30 -20.36 13.21
CA GLU A 85 5.77 -21.26 12.19
C GLU A 85 4.28 -21.53 12.39
N GLU A 86 3.81 -21.54 13.64
CA GLU A 86 2.42 -21.76 13.99
C GLU A 86 1.53 -20.64 13.43
N GLU A 87 1.93 -19.36 13.56
CA GLU A 87 1.20 -18.22 13.04
C GLU A 87 1.17 -18.23 11.51
N GLU A 88 2.30 -18.57 10.87
CA GLU A 88 2.37 -18.73 9.41
C GLU A 88 1.45 -19.86 8.93
N GLN A 89 1.45 -21.01 9.62
CA GLN A 89 0.57 -22.13 9.33
C GLN A 89 -0.90 -21.78 9.52
N LEU A 90 -1.26 -20.98 10.54
CA LEU A 90 -2.61 -20.48 10.75
C LEU A 90 -3.08 -19.64 9.55
N LEU A 91 -2.26 -18.70 9.09
CA LEU A 91 -2.58 -17.88 7.92
C LEU A 91 -2.70 -18.72 6.66
N CYS A 92 -1.77 -19.65 6.45
CA CYS A 92 -1.80 -20.56 5.31
C CYS A 92 -3.08 -21.43 5.32
N ALA A 93 -3.45 -21.99 6.47
CA ALA A 93 -4.68 -22.76 6.64
C ALA A 93 -5.91 -21.90 6.36
N LEU A 94 -5.94 -20.66 6.88
CA LEU A 94 -7.04 -19.74 6.66
C LEU A 94 -7.26 -19.44 5.16
N VAL A 95 -6.17 -19.22 4.42
CA VAL A 95 -6.23 -19.01 2.97
C VAL A 95 -6.72 -20.28 2.26
N ARG A 96 -6.21 -21.45 2.62
CA ARG A 96 -6.56 -22.72 2.01
C ARG A 96 -8.02 -23.10 2.25
N ASP A 97 -8.48 -22.95 3.50
CA ASP A 97 -9.79 -23.44 3.93
C ASP A 97 -10.94 -22.50 3.53
N ASN A 98 -10.61 -21.30 3.03
CA ASN A 98 -11.58 -20.31 2.54
C ASN A 98 -11.39 -20.00 1.04
N PRO A 99 -11.65 -20.96 0.13
CA PRO A 99 -11.36 -20.83 -1.30
C PRO A 99 -12.14 -19.72 -2.01
N ASN A 100 -13.27 -19.30 -1.48
CA ASN A 100 -14.13 -18.24 -2.05
C ASN A 100 -13.84 -16.85 -1.50
N LYS A 101 -12.86 -16.72 -0.62
CA LYS A 101 -12.46 -15.45 0.01
C LYS A 101 -11.24 -14.84 -0.66
N ARG A 102 -11.08 -13.54 -0.54
CA ARG A 102 -9.92 -12.80 -1.02
C ARG A 102 -9.05 -12.33 0.13
N PHE A 103 -7.76 -12.30 -0.11
CA PHE A 103 -6.76 -11.94 0.89
C PHE A 103 -5.88 -10.82 0.33
N VAL A 104 -5.76 -9.73 1.09
CA VAL A 104 -4.85 -8.62 0.79
C VAL A 104 -3.78 -8.60 1.87
N LEU A 105 -2.56 -8.91 1.49
CA LEU A 105 -1.43 -9.12 2.40
C LEU A 105 -0.43 -7.97 2.24
N LEU A 106 -0.09 -7.29 3.33
CA LEU A 106 0.88 -6.19 3.31
C LEU A 106 2.12 -6.59 4.10
N THR A 107 3.30 -6.42 3.50
CA THR A 107 4.57 -6.73 4.15
C THR A 107 5.63 -5.67 3.84
N ARG A 108 6.58 -5.51 4.77
CA ARG A 108 7.82 -4.75 4.54
C ARG A 108 8.99 -5.66 4.19
N GLY A 109 8.82 -6.97 4.37
CA GLY A 109 9.81 -7.99 4.13
C GLY A 109 9.58 -8.79 2.84
N ALA A 110 10.20 -9.95 2.78
CA ALA A 110 10.05 -10.88 1.68
C ALA A 110 8.62 -11.43 1.58
N ILE A 111 8.26 -11.84 0.38
CA ILE A 111 7.00 -12.54 0.13
C ILE A 111 7.10 -13.96 0.73
N PRO A 112 6.14 -14.39 1.56
CA PRO A 112 6.16 -15.73 2.15
C PRO A 112 6.15 -16.83 1.08
N GLY A 113 6.93 -17.90 1.33
CA GLY A 113 7.06 -19.01 0.37
C GLY A 113 5.75 -19.75 0.09
N TRP A 114 4.84 -19.81 1.06
CA TRP A 114 3.57 -20.53 0.94
C TRP A 114 2.58 -19.90 -0.05
N VAL A 115 2.78 -18.65 -0.47
CA VAL A 115 1.93 -18.04 -1.51
C VAL A 115 2.33 -18.44 -2.95
N MET A 116 3.50 -19.07 -3.14
CA MET A 116 4.00 -19.43 -4.46
C MET A 116 3.06 -20.28 -5.30
N PRO A 117 2.32 -21.29 -4.77
CA PRO A 117 1.33 -22.03 -5.55
C PRO A 117 0.26 -21.11 -6.19
N PHE A 118 -0.15 -20.06 -5.50
CA PHE A 118 -1.13 -19.10 -6.04
C PHE A 118 -0.52 -18.23 -7.15
N ARG A 119 0.76 -17.91 -7.06
CA ARG A 119 1.49 -17.22 -8.14
C ARG A 119 1.55 -18.06 -9.40
N LEU A 120 1.90 -19.35 -9.27
CA LEU A 120 2.01 -20.28 -10.40
C LEU A 120 0.66 -20.55 -11.09
N THR A 121 -0.45 -20.47 -10.36
CA THR A 121 -1.81 -20.66 -10.90
C THR A 121 -2.46 -19.36 -11.38
N GLY A 122 -1.76 -18.21 -11.30
CA GLY A 122 -2.30 -16.92 -11.72
C GLY A 122 -3.37 -16.34 -10.77
N LEU A 123 -3.47 -16.87 -9.55
CA LEU A 123 -4.42 -16.41 -8.53
C LEU A 123 -3.81 -15.39 -7.55
N MET A 124 -2.51 -15.14 -7.67
CA MET A 124 -1.80 -14.12 -6.88
C MET A 124 -1.44 -12.92 -7.75
N PHE A 125 -1.71 -11.74 -7.23
CA PHE A 125 -1.32 -10.44 -7.78
C PHE A 125 -0.36 -9.76 -6.83
N GLU A 126 0.53 -8.94 -7.36
CA GLU A 126 1.63 -8.36 -6.61
C GLU A 126 1.78 -6.87 -6.95
N LEU A 127 2.03 -6.07 -5.92
CA LEU A 127 2.51 -4.70 -6.02
C LEU A 127 3.80 -4.57 -5.21
N SER A 128 4.87 -4.22 -5.89
CA SER A 128 6.19 -3.99 -5.30
C SER A 128 6.42 -2.50 -4.99
N ALA A 129 7.52 -2.18 -4.32
CA ALA A 129 7.96 -0.81 -4.13
C ALA A 129 8.05 -0.04 -5.47
N GLY A 130 8.55 -0.68 -6.52
CA GLY A 130 8.65 -0.08 -7.86
C GLY A 130 7.30 0.36 -8.45
N ASP A 131 6.25 -0.38 -8.14
CA ASP A 131 4.89 -0.05 -8.59
C ASP A 131 4.28 1.13 -7.81
N MET A 132 4.82 1.44 -6.62
CA MET A 132 4.28 2.43 -5.70
C MET A 132 4.98 3.79 -5.75
N PHE A 133 6.15 3.91 -6.39
CA PHE A 133 6.75 5.22 -6.65
C PHE A 133 5.81 6.07 -7.52
N PHE A 134 5.62 7.32 -7.16
CA PHE A 134 4.85 8.24 -7.97
C PHE A 134 5.67 8.65 -9.21
N ASP A 135 5.07 8.54 -10.38
CA ASP A 135 5.55 9.23 -11.56
C ASP A 135 5.19 10.73 -11.50
N ARG A 136 5.66 11.49 -12.47
CA ARG A 136 5.45 12.94 -12.53
C ARG A 136 3.96 13.32 -12.55
N GLU A 137 3.14 12.57 -13.26
CA GLU A 137 1.69 12.82 -13.36
C GLU A 137 1.00 12.54 -12.03
N THR A 138 1.29 11.39 -11.43
CA THR A 138 0.76 10.99 -10.12
C THR A 138 1.17 11.99 -9.04
N ALA A 139 2.43 12.44 -9.03
CA ALA A 139 2.92 13.43 -8.09
C ALA A 139 2.22 14.78 -8.27
N LYS A 140 2.04 15.24 -9.51
CA LYS A 140 1.27 16.47 -9.79
C LYS A 140 -0.15 16.37 -9.25
N ASN A 141 -0.85 15.29 -9.57
CA ASN A 141 -2.21 15.02 -9.07
C ASN A 141 -2.26 14.98 -7.53
N PHE A 142 -1.21 14.45 -6.89
CA PHE A 142 -1.10 14.42 -5.43
C PHE A 142 -1.01 15.84 -4.84
N PHE A 143 -0.15 16.71 -5.39
CA PHE A 143 -0.02 18.10 -4.91
C PHE A 143 -1.31 18.90 -5.16
N ASP A 144 -1.92 18.77 -6.34
CA ASP A 144 -3.19 19.40 -6.67
C ASP A 144 -4.30 19.01 -5.68
N LYS A 145 -4.45 17.72 -5.41
CA LYS A 145 -5.40 17.18 -4.42
C LYS A 145 -5.05 17.58 -2.98
N SER A 146 -3.79 17.82 -2.71
CA SER A 146 -3.32 18.30 -1.41
C SER A 146 -3.49 19.79 -1.23
N ALA A 147 -4.06 20.50 -2.23
CA ALA A 147 -4.21 21.96 -2.27
C ALA A 147 -2.86 22.71 -2.16
N VAL A 148 -1.79 22.11 -2.64
CA VAL A 148 -0.46 22.71 -2.74
C VAL A 148 -0.24 23.19 -4.16
N ARG A 149 -0.03 24.51 -4.34
CA ARG A 149 0.30 25.09 -5.64
C ARG A 149 1.81 25.05 -5.83
N LEU A 150 2.24 24.40 -6.89
CA LEU A 150 3.63 24.36 -7.29
C LEU A 150 3.95 25.50 -8.26
N ALA A 151 5.11 26.13 -8.10
CA ALA A 151 5.63 27.05 -9.09
C ALA A 151 6.15 26.31 -10.34
N ASP A 152 6.35 27.03 -11.43
CA ASP A 152 6.90 26.48 -12.68
C ASP A 152 8.28 25.86 -12.42
N GLY A 153 8.44 24.59 -12.83
CA GLY A 153 9.67 23.82 -12.66
C GLY A 153 9.91 23.24 -11.25
N GLU A 154 9.13 23.64 -10.23
CA GLU A 154 9.32 23.16 -8.86
C GLU A 154 9.05 21.65 -8.74
N LEU A 155 8.06 21.14 -9.47
CA LEU A 155 7.77 19.70 -9.52
C LEU A 155 8.97 18.88 -10.01
N ASP A 156 9.74 19.39 -10.97
CA ASP A 156 10.90 18.67 -11.50
C ASP A 156 12.04 18.58 -10.46
N GLY A 157 12.21 19.63 -9.65
CA GLY A 157 13.11 19.62 -8.49
C GLY A 157 12.66 18.58 -7.45
N ILE A 158 11.39 18.65 -7.07
CA ILE A 158 10.79 17.73 -6.10
C ILE A 158 10.94 16.27 -6.56
N MET A 159 10.63 15.97 -7.83
CA MET A 159 10.74 14.61 -8.37
C MET A 159 12.17 14.09 -8.41
N ARG A 160 13.13 14.96 -8.75
CA ARG A 160 14.55 14.62 -8.73
C ARG A 160 15.03 14.27 -7.32
N ASP A 161 14.63 15.06 -6.31
CA ASP A 161 15.13 14.93 -4.95
C ASP A 161 14.37 13.84 -4.15
N SER A 162 13.07 13.64 -4.45
CA SER A 162 12.22 12.62 -3.79
C SER A 162 12.19 11.27 -4.50
N TRP A 163 12.61 11.22 -5.77
CA TRP A 163 12.46 10.04 -6.65
C TRP A 163 11.03 9.53 -6.78
N GLY A 164 10.06 10.36 -6.41
CA GLY A 164 8.65 9.97 -6.36
C GLY A 164 8.27 9.10 -5.15
N TYR A 165 9.09 9.09 -4.10
CA TYR A 165 8.80 8.36 -2.87
C TYR A 165 7.60 8.98 -2.13
N PRO A 166 6.51 8.21 -1.90
CA PRO A 166 5.26 8.77 -1.39
C PRO A 166 5.38 9.49 -0.06
N LEU A 167 6.18 8.97 0.88
CA LEU A 167 6.41 9.64 2.17
C LEU A 167 7.15 10.96 2.01
N ALA A 168 8.18 11.02 1.15
CA ALA A 168 8.90 12.26 0.89
C ALA A 168 7.98 13.32 0.29
N LEU A 169 7.17 12.94 -0.71
CA LEU A 169 6.18 13.85 -1.30
C LEU A 169 5.15 14.33 -0.27
N THR A 170 4.74 13.46 0.65
CA THR A 170 3.83 13.83 1.74
C THR A 170 4.47 14.86 2.68
N LEU A 171 5.73 14.64 3.08
CA LEU A 171 6.46 15.57 3.95
C LEU A 171 6.65 16.94 3.26
N ILE A 172 7.00 16.95 1.97
CA ILE A 172 7.10 18.17 1.18
C ILE A 172 5.76 18.90 1.13
N ALA A 173 4.67 18.19 0.85
CA ALA A 173 3.34 18.80 0.79
C ALA A 173 2.92 19.40 2.13
N GLU A 174 3.18 18.72 3.24
CA GLU A 174 2.87 19.24 4.58
C GLU A 174 3.73 20.47 4.94
N HIS A 175 4.98 20.51 4.50
CA HIS A 175 5.86 21.67 4.66
C HIS A 175 5.33 22.87 3.87
N MET A 176 5.01 22.66 2.59
CA MET A 176 4.51 23.73 1.72
C MET A 176 3.14 24.28 2.17
N LYS A 177 2.28 23.45 2.77
CA LYS A 177 1.01 23.91 3.36
C LYS A 177 1.19 24.90 4.50
N LYS A 178 2.34 24.90 5.18
CA LYS A 178 2.67 25.88 6.22
C LYS A 178 3.12 27.23 5.65
N GLY A 179 3.18 27.36 4.32
CA GLY A 179 3.61 28.56 3.62
C GLY A 179 5.12 28.63 3.39
N GLU A 180 5.84 27.55 3.65
CA GLU A 180 7.28 27.48 3.44
C GLU A 180 7.56 26.93 2.02
N PRO A 181 8.43 27.60 1.22
CA PRO A 181 8.74 27.13 -0.13
C PRO A 181 9.55 25.82 -0.09
N TYR A 182 9.43 25.03 -1.15
CA TYR A 182 10.27 23.86 -1.30
C TYR A 182 11.75 24.25 -1.41
N GLY A 183 12.60 23.53 -0.66
CA GLY A 183 14.04 23.60 -0.76
C GLY A 183 14.67 22.23 -0.71
N SER A 184 15.68 21.96 -1.51
CA SER A 184 16.34 20.62 -1.60
C SER A 184 16.89 20.14 -0.25
N SER A 185 17.21 21.05 0.67
CA SER A 185 17.64 20.71 2.02
C SER A 185 16.54 20.12 2.91
N LEU A 186 15.26 20.22 2.51
CA LEU A 186 14.14 19.73 3.30
C LEU A 186 14.18 18.22 3.51
N LEU A 187 14.63 17.48 2.52
CA LEU A 187 14.73 16.03 2.60
C LEU A 187 16.02 15.56 3.29
N GLY A 188 17.03 16.46 3.45
CA GLY A 188 18.31 16.16 4.09
C GLY A 188 19.18 15.16 3.34
N GLU A 189 20.43 15.01 3.77
CA GLU A 189 21.34 13.97 3.21
C GLU A 189 20.92 12.54 3.60
N GLY A 190 20.11 12.38 4.65
CA GLY A 190 19.68 11.09 5.17
C GLY A 190 18.53 10.41 4.40
N THR A 191 17.87 11.10 3.46
CA THR A 191 16.79 10.46 2.68
C THR A 191 17.31 9.43 1.68
N HIS A 192 18.55 9.56 1.22
CA HIS A 192 19.19 8.56 0.35
C HIS A 192 19.30 7.19 1.04
N GLU A 193 19.49 7.15 2.37
CA GLU A 193 19.57 5.91 3.14
C GLU A 193 18.21 5.22 3.32
N ILE A 194 17.11 5.97 3.35
CA ILE A 194 15.75 5.43 3.50
C ILE A 194 15.31 4.62 2.27
N TYR A 195 15.88 4.90 1.10
CA TYR A 195 15.56 4.19 -0.16
C TYR A 195 16.32 2.87 -0.35
N MET A 196 17.33 2.59 0.47
CA MET A 196 18.23 1.44 0.33
C MET A 196 17.81 0.25 1.21
N TYR A 197 16.74 0.36 1.98
CA TYR A 197 16.15 -0.67 2.83
C TYR A 197 14.70 -0.93 2.42
#